data_ea7d2287ffaa9eb1e5d0dae5d4293974
#
_entry.id   ea7d2287ffaa9eb1e5d0dae5d4293974
#
_cell.length_a   1.000
_cell.length_b   1.000
_cell.length_c   1.000
_cell.angle_alpha   90.00
_cell.angle_beta   90.00
_cell.angle_gamma   90.00
#
_symmetry.space_group_name_H-M   'P 1'
#
loop_
_entity.id
_entity.type
_entity.pdbx_description
1 polymer ?
#
loop_
_entity_poly.entity_id
_entity_poly.type
_entity_poly.pdbx_seq_one_letter_code
_entity_poly.pdbx_strand_id
1 'polypeptide(L)'
;TLQECKQYFDAKGFNYSNREIAECYMIMGGVPFYLKQMQKGFSVAQNIDSLFFEVGCALDGEFDNLYRALFKYSENYIRIVEALSSKGKGLTRQEIIQQTKLPNNGGLTTMLKELESCGFIRQYEPFAKQKKDTLFQLTDFFTLFYFRFIQKNRYRDENFWTNSLGSGTHRSWSGYAFEMLCLAHIAQIKKALGISGVQSLTSSWRSTISEEGAQIDLVIGRKDQT
;
A
#
# COMPACT_ATOMS: atom_id res chain seq x y z
N THR A 1 -8.41 -6.61 -8.02
CA THR A 1 -9.01 -5.26 -8.05
C THR A 1 -10.06 -5.11 -6.97
N LEU A 2 -10.43 -3.87 -6.62
CA LEU A 2 -11.48 -3.56 -5.64
C LEU A 2 -12.84 -4.15 -6.06
N GLN A 3 -13.13 -4.14 -7.37
CA GLN A 3 -14.36 -4.73 -7.90
C GLN A 3 -14.40 -6.24 -7.70
N GLU A 4 -13.32 -6.95 -7.94
CA GLU A 4 -13.21 -8.40 -7.69
C GLU A 4 -13.31 -8.72 -6.20
N CYS A 5 -12.75 -7.88 -5.33
CA CYS A 5 -12.89 -7.98 -3.89
C CYS A 5 -14.37 -7.85 -3.47
N LYS A 6 -15.11 -6.89 -4.05
CA LYS A 6 -16.55 -6.76 -3.85
C LYS A 6 -17.31 -8.01 -4.30
N GLN A 7 -17.04 -8.48 -5.51
CA GLN A 7 -17.67 -9.69 -6.06
C GLN A 7 -17.42 -10.91 -5.16
N TYR A 8 -16.20 -11.02 -4.62
CA TYR A 8 -15.85 -12.09 -3.69
C TYR A 8 -16.72 -12.03 -2.41
N PHE A 9 -16.83 -10.87 -1.77
CA PHE A 9 -17.63 -10.70 -0.56
C PHE A 9 -19.12 -10.92 -0.82
N ASP A 10 -19.65 -10.37 -1.91
CA ASP A 10 -21.03 -10.58 -2.33
C ASP A 10 -21.33 -12.08 -2.56
N ALA A 11 -20.47 -12.79 -3.31
CA ALA A 11 -20.62 -14.23 -3.60
C ALA A 11 -20.49 -15.10 -2.33
N LYS A 12 -19.72 -14.64 -1.34
CA LYS A 12 -19.60 -15.30 -0.04
C LYS A 12 -20.72 -14.91 0.93
N GLY A 13 -21.61 -13.98 0.56
CA GLY A 13 -22.75 -13.53 1.37
C GLY A 13 -22.34 -12.67 2.57
N PHE A 14 -21.28 -11.88 2.44
CA PHE A 14 -20.98 -10.79 3.35
C PHE A 14 -21.85 -9.57 3.02
N ASN A 15 -22.30 -8.85 4.02
CA ASN A 15 -23.10 -7.64 3.85
C ASN A 15 -22.26 -6.39 4.16
N TYR A 16 -21.13 -6.25 3.45
CA TYR A 16 -20.23 -5.13 3.62
C TYR A 16 -20.55 -3.99 2.65
N SER A 17 -20.55 -2.78 3.15
CA SER A 17 -20.64 -1.56 2.34
C SER A 17 -19.41 -1.39 1.45
N ASN A 18 -19.49 -0.58 0.41
CA ASN A 18 -18.36 -0.26 -0.44
C ASN A 18 -17.17 0.35 0.35
N ARG A 19 -17.46 1.10 1.42
CA ARG A 19 -16.44 1.64 2.31
C ARG A 19 -15.69 0.55 3.07
N GLU A 20 -16.42 -0.40 3.64
CA GLU A 20 -15.84 -1.55 4.36
C GLU A 20 -15.02 -2.44 3.44
N ILE A 21 -15.48 -2.66 2.21
CA ILE A 21 -14.72 -3.40 1.19
C ILE A 21 -13.43 -2.66 0.82
N ALA A 22 -13.49 -1.33 0.67
CA ALA A 22 -12.29 -0.52 0.43
C ALA A 22 -11.32 -0.59 1.62
N GLU A 23 -11.81 -0.57 2.86
CA GLU A 23 -10.97 -0.74 4.05
C GLU A 23 -10.30 -2.12 4.08
N CYS A 24 -11.02 -3.20 3.82
CA CYS A 24 -10.44 -4.54 3.67
C CYS A 24 -9.33 -4.55 2.61
N TYR A 25 -9.59 -3.91 1.47
CA TYR A 25 -8.61 -3.84 0.38
C TYR A 25 -7.36 -3.04 0.78
N MET A 26 -7.52 -1.91 1.46
CA MET A 26 -6.41 -1.08 1.97
C MET A 26 -5.56 -1.79 3.02
N ILE A 27 -6.08 -2.82 3.67
CA ILE A 27 -5.34 -3.64 4.65
C ILE A 27 -4.70 -4.86 3.99
N MET A 28 -5.44 -5.59 3.16
CA MET A 28 -5.08 -6.92 2.67
C MET A 28 -4.76 -6.97 1.17
N GLY A 29 -4.86 -5.86 0.44
CA GLY A 29 -4.56 -5.78 -1.00
C GLY A 29 -5.49 -6.58 -1.91
N GLY A 30 -6.62 -7.07 -1.39
CA GLY A 30 -7.53 -7.95 -2.15
C GLY A 30 -6.96 -9.35 -2.44
N VAL A 31 -6.00 -9.81 -1.65
CA VAL A 31 -5.39 -11.13 -1.77
C VAL A 31 -6.40 -12.20 -1.32
N PRO A 32 -6.80 -13.15 -2.21
CA PRO A 32 -7.84 -14.12 -1.90
C PRO A 32 -7.56 -14.98 -0.66
N PHE A 33 -6.29 -15.29 -0.41
CA PHE A 33 -5.86 -16.04 0.77
C PHE A 33 -6.23 -15.33 2.07
N TYR A 34 -6.05 -14.02 2.15
CA TYR A 34 -6.40 -13.22 3.33
C TYR A 34 -7.90 -13.03 3.46
N LEU A 35 -8.59 -12.71 2.34
CA LEU A 35 -10.03 -12.52 2.33
C LEU A 35 -10.80 -13.78 2.76
N LYS A 36 -10.25 -14.98 2.45
CA LYS A 36 -10.83 -16.27 2.83
C LYS A 36 -10.86 -16.48 4.35
N GLN A 37 -9.98 -15.84 5.09
CA GLN A 37 -9.90 -15.99 6.54
C GLN A 37 -10.99 -15.18 7.28
N MET A 38 -11.64 -14.23 6.59
CA MET A 38 -12.66 -13.39 7.21
C MET A 38 -13.92 -14.20 7.55
N GLN A 39 -14.52 -13.89 8.69
CA GLN A 39 -15.68 -14.58 9.24
C GLN A 39 -16.94 -13.74 9.05
N LYS A 40 -18.03 -14.41 8.61
CA LYS A 40 -19.36 -13.77 8.51
C LYS A 40 -19.93 -13.47 9.88
N GLY A 41 -20.71 -12.40 9.96
CA GLY A 41 -21.32 -11.95 11.21
C GLY A 41 -20.43 -11.04 12.04
N PHE A 42 -19.15 -10.95 11.69
CA PHE A 42 -18.21 -10.01 12.30
C PHE A 42 -18.13 -8.73 11.45
N SER A 43 -17.97 -7.59 12.13
CA SER A 43 -17.59 -6.35 11.46
C SER A 43 -16.19 -6.47 10.84
N VAL A 44 -15.84 -5.55 9.94
CA VAL A 44 -14.48 -5.50 9.40
C VAL A 44 -13.47 -5.35 10.53
N ALA A 45 -13.72 -4.46 11.49
CA ALA A 45 -12.79 -4.25 12.59
C ALA A 45 -12.55 -5.51 13.43
N GLN A 46 -13.61 -6.22 13.80
CA GLN A 46 -13.48 -7.49 14.52
C GLN A 46 -12.72 -8.56 13.73
N ASN A 47 -12.95 -8.64 12.42
CA ASN A 47 -12.19 -9.53 11.56
C ASN A 47 -10.70 -9.16 11.51
N ILE A 48 -10.37 -7.87 11.44
CA ILE A 48 -8.97 -7.42 11.43
C ILE A 48 -8.29 -7.70 12.76
N ASP A 49 -8.98 -7.49 13.89
CA ASP A 49 -8.44 -7.86 15.21
C ASP A 49 -8.16 -9.37 15.28
N SER A 50 -9.12 -10.20 14.89
CA SER A 50 -8.97 -11.66 14.91
C SER A 50 -7.90 -12.19 13.95
N LEU A 51 -7.66 -11.52 12.83
CA LEU A 51 -6.67 -11.97 11.84
C LEU A 51 -5.23 -11.55 12.18
N PHE A 52 -5.03 -10.43 12.90
CA PHE A 52 -3.71 -9.82 13.03
C PHE A 52 -3.27 -9.50 14.46
N PHE A 53 -4.19 -9.40 15.44
CA PHE A 53 -3.87 -8.90 16.78
C PHE A 53 -4.17 -9.89 17.91
N GLU A 54 -5.07 -10.84 17.72
CA GLU A 54 -5.31 -11.91 18.70
C GLU A 54 -4.12 -12.87 18.80
N VAL A 55 -3.94 -13.47 19.98
CA VAL A 55 -2.90 -14.48 20.19
C VAL A 55 -3.18 -15.72 19.35
N GLY A 56 -2.21 -16.13 18.54
CA GLY A 56 -2.36 -17.28 17.63
C GLY A 56 -3.28 -17.00 16.43
N CYS A 57 -3.45 -15.74 16.04
CA CYS A 57 -4.27 -15.34 14.92
C CYS A 57 -3.85 -16.03 13.59
N ALA A 58 -4.79 -16.16 12.66
CA ALA A 58 -4.61 -16.91 11.43
C ALA A 58 -3.46 -16.41 10.54
N LEU A 59 -3.13 -15.12 10.63
CA LEU A 59 -2.06 -14.47 9.86
C LEU A 59 -0.84 -14.11 10.70
N ASP A 60 -0.67 -14.78 11.86
CA ASP A 60 0.54 -14.63 12.66
C ASP A 60 1.76 -15.14 11.88
N GLY A 61 2.80 -14.32 11.83
CA GLY A 61 4.01 -14.63 11.06
C GLY A 61 3.87 -14.55 9.54
N GLU A 62 2.69 -14.20 9.01
CA GLU A 62 2.44 -14.15 7.56
C GLU A 62 3.41 -13.21 6.83
N PHE A 63 3.77 -12.08 7.41
CA PHE A 63 4.73 -11.15 6.81
C PHE A 63 6.08 -11.82 6.52
N ASP A 64 6.64 -12.52 7.50
CA ASP A 64 7.92 -13.22 7.34
C ASP A 64 7.79 -14.40 6.36
N ASN A 65 6.67 -15.12 6.40
CA ASN A 65 6.40 -16.25 5.51
C ASN A 65 6.28 -15.78 4.06
N LEU A 66 5.57 -14.70 3.79
CA LEU A 66 5.43 -14.11 2.46
C LEU A 66 6.79 -13.76 1.84
N TYR A 67 7.64 -13.03 2.58
CA TYR A 67 8.94 -12.64 2.07
C TYR A 67 9.90 -13.81 1.90
N ARG A 68 9.89 -14.79 2.80
CA ARG A 68 10.69 -16.03 2.66
C ARG A 68 10.26 -16.89 1.49
N ALA A 69 8.98 -16.95 1.19
CA ALA A 69 8.45 -17.71 0.06
C ALA A 69 8.85 -17.11 -1.29
N LEU A 70 8.93 -15.77 -1.38
CA LEU A 70 9.19 -15.06 -2.63
C LEU A 70 10.67 -14.78 -2.90
N PHE A 71 11.47 -14.55 -1.85
CA PHE A 71 12.84 -14.06 -2.01
C PHE A 71 13.86 -14.92 -1.27
N LYS A 72 14.87 -15.37 -2.02
CA LYS A 72 16.09 -15.93 -1.42
C LYS A 72 16.83 -14.78 -0.69
N TYR A 73 17.21 -14.95 0.55
CA TYR A 73 17.79 -13.89 1.39
C TYR A 73 16.79 -12.75 1.68
N SER A 74 15.57 -13.11 2.06
CA SER A 74 14.44 -12.21 2.32
C SER A 74 14.75 -11.03 3.24
N GLU A 75 15.69 -11.16 4.15
CA GLU A 75 16.11 -10.13 5.11
C GLU A 75 16.50 -8.81 4.43
N ASN A 76 17.22 -8.86 3.30
CA ASN A 76 17.59 -7.65 2.57
C ASN A 76 16.39 -6.97 1.91
N TYR A 77 15.43 -7.75 1.42
CA TYR A 77 14.18 -7.23 0.86
C TYR A 77 13.32 -6.59 1.95
N ILE A 78 13.22 -7.24 3.11
CA ILE A 78 12.51 -6.70 4.28
C ILE A 78 13.14 -5.36 4.71
N ARG A 79 14.47 -5.26 4.79
CA ARG A 79 15.15 -3.98 5.08
C ARG A 79 14.81 -2.87 4.09
N ILE A 80 14.69 -3.19 2.81
CA ILE A 80 14.31 -2.21 1.78
C ILE A 80 12.86 -1.74 1.98
N VAL A 81 11.91 -2.65 2.13
CA VAL A 81 10.50 -2.27 2.28
C VAL A 81 10.22 -1.60 3.63
N GLU A 82 10.95 -1.97 4.69
CA GLU A 82 10.92 -1.27 5.97
C GLU A 82 11.39 0.17 5.84
N ALA A 83 12.52 0.41 5.18
CA ALA A 83 13.00 1.76 4.89
C ALA A 83 11.96 2.57 4.09
N LEU A 84 11.37 1.96 3.05
CA LEU A 84 10.34 2.59 2.22
C LEU A 84 9.05 2.90 3.00
N SER A 85 8.67 2.07 3.97
CA SER A 85 7.48 2.29 4.80
C SER A 85 7.57 3.56 5.67
N SER A 86 8.78 4.04 5.93
CA SER A 86 9.02 5.24 6.74
C SER A 86 8.61 6.55 6.05
N LYS A 87 8.54 6.55 4.71
CA LYS A 87 8.30 7.77 3.91
C LYS A 87 7.31 7.50 2.77
N GLY A 88 6.05 7.87 2.98
CA GLY A 88 4.96 7.62 2.03
C GLY A 88 5.22 8.08 0.59
N LYS A 89 6.01 9.14 0.39
CA LYS A 89 6.43 9.62 -0.95
C LYS A 89 7.48 8.73 -1.63
N GLY A 90 8.02 7.75 -0.91
CA GLY A 90 9.13 6.92 -1.37
C GLY A 90 10.50 7.54 -1.11
N LEU A 91 11.51 6.77 -1.44
CA LEU A 91 12.93 7.10 -1.26
C LEU A 91 13.67 7.02 -2.58
N THR A 92 14.67 7.88 -2.73
CA THR A 92 15.67 7.72 -3.79
C THR A 92 16.56 6.51 -3.51
N ARG A 93 17.25 6.01 -4.53
CA ARG A 93 18.24 4.93 -4.34
C ARG A 93 19.27 5.26 -3.27
N GLN A 94 19.74 6.51 -3.20
CA GLN A 94 20.72 6.94 -2.21
C GLN A 94 20.16 6.91 -0.79
N GLU A 95 18.91 7.37 -0.59
CA GLU A 95 18.23 7.30 0.71
C GLU A 95 18.03 5.84 1.16
N ILE A 96 17.68 4.94 0.24
CA ILE A 96 17.60 3.49 0.53
C ILE A 96 18.94 2.96 1.03
N ILE A 97 20.03 3.25 0.33
CA ILE A 97 21.37 2.82 0.73
C ILE A 97 21.75 3.38 2.11
N GLN A 98 21.45 4.65 2.35
CA GLN A 98 21.75 5.29 3.65
C GLN A 98 21.00 4.64 4.80
N GLN A 99 19.72 4.31 4.61
CA GLN A 99 18.87 3.72 5.66
C GLN A 99 19.13 2.23 5.86
N THR A 100 19.29 1.49 4.76
CA THR A 100 19.46 0.03 4.82
C THR A 100 20.91 -0.41 5.03
N LYS A 101 21.89 0.45 4.76
CA LYS A 101 23.32 0.11 4.72
C LYS A 101 23.66 -1.01 3.72
N LEU A 102 22.80 -1.24 2.73
CA LEU A 102 23.08 -2.17 1.65
C LEU A 102 24.11 -1.57 0.67
N PRO A 103 24.98 -2.40 0.06
CA PRO A 103 25.98 -1.91 -0.89
C PRO A 103 25.32 -1.38 -2.17
N ASN A 104 25.89 -0.30 -2.72
CA ASN A 104 25.47 0.25 -4.00
C ASN A 104 26.03 -0.55 -5.17
N ASN A 105 25.42 -1.67 -5.48
CA ASN A 105 25.87 -2.58 -6.53
C ASN A 105 24.71 -3.14 -7.37
N GLY A 106 25.01 -4.08 -8.28
CA GLY A 106 24.01 -4.76 -9.11
C GLY A 106 22.99 -5.56 -8.30
N GLY A 107 23.38 -6.11 -7.14
CA GLY A 107 22.46 -6.85 -6.25
C GLY A 107 21.32 -5.98 -5.76
N LEU A 108 21.58 -4.75 -5.34
CA LEU A 108 20.51 -3.81 -4.96
C LEU A 108 19.59 -3.49 -6.16
N THR A 109 20.15 -3.35 -7.36
CA THR A 109 19.34 -3.12 -8.57
C THR A 109 18.42 -4.30 -8.86
N THR A 110 18.91 -5.53 -8.70
CA THR A 110 18.12 -6.75 -8.86
C THR A 110 16.99 -6.81 -7.83
N MET A 111 17.30 -6.61 -6.54
CA MET A 111 16.27 -6.61 -5.48
C MET A 111 15.16 -5.58 -5.71
N LEU A 112 15.51 -4.36 -6.13
CA LEU A 112 14.51 -3.32 -6.43
C LEU A 112 13.63 -3.71 -7.63
N LYS A 113 14.19 -4.32 -8.68
CA LYS A 113 13.42 -4.82 -9.83
C LYS A 113 12.51 -5.98 -9.46
N GLU A 114 12.97 -6.90 -8.63
CA GLU A 114 12.17 -8.04 -8.16
C GLU A 114 11.00 -7.58 -7.28
N LEU A 115 11.25 -6.66 -6.34
CA LEU A 115 10.17 -6.04 -5.55
C LEU A 115 9.14 -5.33 -6.43
N GLU A 116 9.58 -4.63 -7.47
CA GLU A 116 8.69 -3.96 -8.43
C GLU A 116 7.90 -4.99 -9.25
N SER A 117 8.55 -6.02 -9.76
CA SER A 117 7.91 -7.08 -10.55
C SER A 117 6.88 -7.88 -9.74
N CYS A 118 7.09 -8.03 -8.44
CA CYS A 118 6.14 -8.67 -7.52
C CYS A 118 5.05 -7.70 -7.02
N GLY A 119 5.10 -6.41 -7.40
CA GLY A 119 4.09 -5.43 -7.02
C GLY A 119 4.23 -4.84 -5.61
N PHE A 120 5.35 -5.11 -4.90
CA PHE A 120 5.59 -4.54 -3.58
C PHE A 120 5.90 -3.05 -3.63
N ILE A 121 6.61 -2.63 -4.66
CA ILE A 121 7.02 -1.23 -4.85
C ILE A 121 6.69 -0.79 -6.27
N ARG A 122 6.65 0.53 -6.45
CA ARG A 122 6.68 1.16 -7.78
C ARG A 122 7.85 2.11 -7.87
N GLN A 123 8.34 2.27 -9.09
CA GLN A 123 9.28 3.31 -9.44
C GLN A 123 8.55 4.44 -10.16
N TYR A 124 8.82 5.70 -9.81
CA TYR A 124 8.26 6.84 -10.52
C TYR A 124 9.20 8.05 -10.51
N GLU A 125 9.05 8.89 -11.52
CA GLU A 125 9.78 10.14 -11.62
C GLU A 125 8.88 11.28 -11.14
N PRO A 126 9.33 12.10 -10.18
CA PRO A 126 8.58 13.30 -9.78
C PRO A 126 8.43 14.27 -10.94
N PHE A 127 7.29 14.97 -11.00
CA PHE A 127 7.02 15.94 -12.06
C PHE A 127 8.16 16.98 -12.18
N ALA A 128 8.64 17.22 -13.40
CA ALA A 128 9.73 18.14 -13.76
C ALA A 128 11.12 17.82 -13.16
N LYS A 129 11.40 16.56 -12.76
CA LYS A 129 12.72 16.13 -12.26
C LYS A 129 13.42 15.17 -13.22
N GLN A 130 14.73 14.96 -13.02
CA GLN A 130 15.58 14.11 -13.86
C GLN A 130 15.57 12.65 -13.35
N LYS A 131 16.00 11.70 -14.20
CA LYS A 131 16.15 10.26 -13.85
C LYS A 131 16.91 9.98 -12.55
N LYS A 132 17.85 10.82 -12.16
CA LYS A 132 18.59 10.69 -10.89
C LYS A 132 17.70 10.87 -9.65
N ASP A 133 16.53 11.51 -9.82
CA ASP A 133 15.57 11.81 -8.75
C ASP A 133 14.45 10.75 -8.68
N THR A 134 14.60 9.63 -9.39
CA THR A 134 13.67 8.51 -9.35
C THR A 134 13.40 8.07 -7.91
N LEU A 135 12.13 7.94 -7.58
CA LEU A 135 11.66 7.50 -6.28
C LEU A 135 11.14 6.06 -6.36
N PHE A 136 11.45 5.30 -5.33
CA PHE A 136 10.88 3.99 -5.06
C PHE A 136 9.86 4.14 -3.94
N GLN A 137 8.63 3.72 -4.17
CA GLN A 137 7.52 3.85 -3.22
C GLN A 137 6.95 2.47 -2.91
N LEU A 138 6.74 2.19 -1.65
CA LEU A 138 6.05 0.98 -1.20
C LEU A 138 4.56 1.08 -1.57
N THR A 139 4.04 0.06 -2.25
CA THR A 139 2.66 0.02 -2.77
C THR A 139 1.85 -1.16 -2.26
N ASP A 140 2.51 -2.18 -1.72
CA ASP A 140 1.81 -3.34 -1.16
C ASP A 140 1.06 -2.97 0.12
N PHE A 141 -0.25 -3.16 0.10
CA PHE A 141 -1.14 -2.74 1.18
C PHE A 141 -0.88 -3.50 2.49
N PHE A 142 -0.68 -4.81 2.40
CA PHE A 142 -0.42 -5.62 3.58
C PHE A 142 0.91 -5.23 4.24
N THR A 143 1.96 -5.04 3.46
CA THR A 143 3.26 -4.59 3.97
C THR A 143 3.19 -3.19 4.61
N LEU A 144 2.44 -2.25 4.00
CA LEU A 144 2.18 -0.92 4.58
C LEU A 144 1.45 -1.02 5.93
N PHE A 145 0.41 -1.85 5.99
CA PHE A 145 -0.36 -2.09 7.20
C PHE A 145 0.49 -2.75 8.29
N TYR A 146 1.30 -3.74 7.92
CA TYR A 146 2.20 -4.45 8.82
C TYR A 146 3.15 -3.50 9.56
N PHE A 147 3.91 -2.68 8.83
CA PHE A 147 4.86 -1.75 9.45
C PHE A 147 4.17 -0.64 10.24
N ARG A 148 2.98 -0.25 9.85
CA ARG A 148 2.26 0.83 10.53
C ARG A 148 1.63 0.38 11.83
N PHE A 149 1.07 -0.82 11.88
CA PHE A 149 0.22 -1.28 12.98
C PHE A 149 0.67 -2.62 13.59
N ILE A 150 0.89 -3.67 12.79
CA ILE A 150 1.11 -5.01 13.32
C ILE A 150 2.45 -5.10 14.03
N GLN A 151 3.54 -4.70 13.40
CA GLN A 151 4.90 -4.82 13.94
C GLN A 151 5.04 -4.18 15.33
N LYS A 152 4.37 -3.04 15.54
CA LYS A 152 4.47 -2.24 16.77
C LYS A 152 3.54 -2.70 17.89
N ASN A 153 2.47 -3.42 17.56
CA ASN A 153 1.38 -3.74 18.49
C ASN A 153 1.14 -5.24 18.66
N ARG A 154 2.02 -6.07 18.10
CA ARG A 154 1.88 -7.53 18.14
C ARG A 154 1.74 -8.01 19.60
N TYR A 155 0.65 -8.74 19.90
CA TYR A 155 0.33 -9.31 21.21
C TYR A 155 0.19 -8.30 22.36
N ARG A 156 -0.07 -7.03 22.10
CA ARG A 156 -0.25 -6.01 23.14
C ARG A 156 -1.71 -5.71 23.46
N ASP A 157 -2.56 -5.70 22.44
CA ASP A 157 -4.00 -5.43 22.53
C ASP A 157 -4.73 -6.23 21.46
N GLU A 158 -5.52 -7.22 21.87
CA GLU A 158 -6.28 -8.09 20.96
C GLU A 158 -7.40 -7.34 20.21
N ASN A 159 -7.85 -6.20 20.74
CA ASN A 159 -8.83 -5.31 20.12
C ASN A 159 -8.17 -4.03 19.56
N PHE A 160 -6.90 -4.11 19.23
CA PHE A 160 -6.09 -2.95 18.84
C PHE A 160 -6.71 -2.18 17.67
N TRP A 161 -7.16 -2.88 16.63
CA TRP A 161 -7.74 -2.22 15.47
C TRP A 161 -9.07 -1.54 15.80
N THR A 162 -9.96 -2.24 16.47
CA THR A 162 -11.24 -1.68 16.95
C THR A 162 -11.02 -0.45 17.81
N ASN A 163 -10.07 -0.49 18.75
CA ASN A 163 -9.75 0.61 19.66
C ASN A 163 -9.05 1.79 18.94
N SER A 164 -8.39 1.54 17.82
CA SER A 164 -7.67 2.56 17.06
C SER A 164 -8.56 3.35 16.08
N LEU A 165 -9.78 2.88 15.82
CA LEU A 165 -10.70 3.53 14.88
C LEU A 165 -10.95 4.99 15.27
N GLY A 166 -10.85 5.89 14.28
CA GLY A 166 -11.03 7.34 14.50
C GLY A 166 -9.87 8.04 15.19
N SER A 167 -8.80 7.34 15.59
CA SER A 167 -7.57 7.97 16.09
C SER A 167 -6.86 8.81 15.00
N GLY A 168 -5.98 9.71 15.41
CA GLY A 168 -5.15 10.47 14.46
C GLY A 168 -4.29 9.58 13.57
N THR A 169 -3.75 8.48 14.12
CA THR A 169 -2.95 7.50 13.37
C THR A 169 -3.79 6.76 12.34
N HIS A 170 -5.00 6.32 12.72
CA HIS A 170 -5.94 5.66 11.81
C HIS A 170 -6.36 6.61 10.68
N ARG A 171 -6.75 7.86 10.98
CA ARG A 171 -7.14 8.85 9.96
C ARG A 171 -6.01 9.15 8.97
N SER A 172 -4.80 9.36 9.47
CA SER A 172 -3.62 9.62 8.63
C SER A 172 -3.29 8.43 7.72
N TRP A 173 -3.35 7.20 8.26
CA TRP A 173 -3.14 5.99 7.48
C TRP A 173 -4.25 5.79 6.43
N SER A 174 -5.52 5.94 6.81
CA SER A 174 -6.66 5.77 5.89
C SER A 174 -6.58 6.73 4.70
N GLY A 175 -6.20 7.99 4.92
CA GLY A 175 -5.99 8.96 3.84
C GLY A 175 -4.91 8.50 2.87
N TYR A 176 -3.75 8.12 3.38
CA TYR A 176 -2.64 7.61 2.57
C TYR A 176 -2.98 6.30 1.84
N ALA A 177 -3.59 5.34 2.54
CA ALA A 177 -3.98 4.07 1.94
C ALA A 177 -5.05 4.25 0.84
N PHE A 178 -5.96 5.22 1.00
CA PHE A 178 -6.95 5.55 -0.03
C PHE A 178 -6.29 6.21 -1.25
N GLU A 179 -5.32 7.09 -1.08
CA GLU A 179 -4.49 7.62 -2.18
C GLU A 179 -3.84 6.46 -2.96
N MET A 180 -3.22 5.51 -2.26
CA MET A 180 -2.62 4.33 -2.88
C MET A 180 -3.65 3.45 -3.58
N LEU A 181 -4.85 3.30 -3.03
CA LEU A 181 -5.97 2.60 -3.66
C LEU A 181 -6.37 3.24 -4.99
N CYS A 182 -6.48 4.56 -5.03
CA CYS A 182 -6.77 5.30 -6.26
C CYS A 182 -5.67 5.10 -7.32
N LEU A 183 -4.40 5.18 -6.91
CA LEU A 183 -3.26 4.96 -7.79
C LEU A 183 -3.20 3.52 -8.34
N ALA A 184 -3.51 2.52 -7.54
CA ALA A 184 -3.61 1.12 -7.97
C ALA A 184 -4.76 0.87 -8.95
N HIS A 185 -5.78 1.73 -8.94
CA HIS A 185 -6.98 1.61 -9.78
C HIS A 185 -7.11 2.70 -10.85
N ILE A 186 -6.00 3.32 -11.25
CA ILE A 186 -6.00 4.44 -12.21
C ILE A 186 -6.63 4.06 -13.56
N ALA A 187 -6.46 2.83 -14.02
CA ALA A 187 -7.06 2.35 -15.25
C ALA A 187 -8.60 2.34 -15.18
N GLN A 188 -9.13 1.90 -14.05
CA GLN A 188 -10.57 1.88 -13.77
C GLN A 188 -11.13 3.30 -13.64
N ILE A 189 -10.40 4.20 -12.98
CA ILE A 189 -10.76 5.62 -12.87
C ILE A 189 -10.80 6.25 -14.26
N LYS A 190 -9.78 6.06 -15.10
CA LYS A 190 -9.77 6.55 -16.49
C LYS A 190 -10.93 6.01 -17.31
N LYS A 191 -11.28 4.73 -17.10
CA LYS A 191 -12.44 4.12 -17.77
C LYS A 191 -13.75 4.78 -17.33
N ALA A 192 -13.94 5.00 -16.05
CA ALA A 192 -15.13 5.66 -15.51
C ALA A 192 -15.26 7.12 -15.98
N LEU A 193 -14.14 7.81 -16.19
CA LEU A 193 -14.08 9.17 -16.75
C LEU A 193 -14.19 9.24 -18.27
N GLY A 194 -14.28 8.10 -18.97
CA GLY A 194 -14.35 8.06 -20.45
C GLY A 194 -13.07 8.44 -21.17
N ILE A 195 -11.91 8.40 -20.48
CA ILE A 195 -10.61 8.84 -21.03
C ILE A 195 -9.59 7.69 -21.17
N SER A 196 -10.04 6.44 -21.19
CA SER A 196 -9.15 5.27 -21.32
C SER A 196 -8.28 5.27 -22.56
N GLY A 197 -8.80 5.79 -23.69
CA GLY A 197 -8.06 5.87 -24.97
C GLY A 197 -7.17 7.11 -25.09
N VAL A 198 -7.20 8.02 -24.12
CA VAL A 198 -6.45 9.26 -24.17
C VAL A 198 -5.06 9.06 -23.57
N GLN A 199 -4.02 9.42 -24.32
CA GLN A 199 -2.66 9.43 -23.79
C GLN A 199 -2.58 10.44 -22.64
N SER A 200 -2.30 9.94 -21.43
CA SER A 200 -2.28 10.76 -20.22
C SER A 200 -1.13 10.38 -19.31
N LEU A 201 -0.63 11.36 -18.58
CA LEU A 201 0.35 11.18 -17.51
C LEU A 201 -0.35 11.26 -16.17
N THR A 202 0.01 10.38 -15.26
CA THR A 202 -0.50 10.38 -13.89
C THR A 202 0.60 10.89 -12.98
N SER A 203 0.31 11.95 -12.23
CA SER A 203 1.26 12.59 -11.31
C SER A 203 0.54 13.07 -10.06
N SER A 204 1.29 13.47 -9.05
CA SER A 204 0.82 14.29 -7.93
C SER A 204 1.39 15.71 -8.08
N TRP A 205 0.70 16.70 -7.55
CA TRP A 205 1.16 18.08 -7.56
C TRP A 205 1.17 18.66 -6.15
N ARG A 206 2.18 19.47 -5.85
CA ARG A 206 2.29 20.19 -4.59
C ARG A 206 2.80 21.61 -4.83
N SER A 207 2.15 22.59 -4.23
CA SER A 207 2.65 23.96 -4.20
C SER A 207 3.93 24.06 -3.37
N THR A 208 4.92 24.78 -3.90
CA THR A 208 6.16 25.13 -3.20
C THR A 208 6.26 26.64 -2.92
N ILE A 209 5.24 27.42 -3.30
CA ILE A 209 5.35 28.89 -3.45
C ILE A 209 4.55 29.67 -2.37
N SER A 210 3.67 29.01 -1.62
CA SER A 210 2.84 29.71 -0.62
C SER A 210 3.03 29.15 0.80
N GLU A 211 2.91 30.02 1.81
CA GLU A 211 2.83 29.61 3.21
C GLU A 211 1.63 28.70 3.47
N GLU A 212 0.58 28.81 2.66
CA GLU A 212 -0.54 27.89 2.59
C GLU A 212 -0.26 26.81 1.55
N GLY A 213 0.38 25.71 1.96
CA GLY A 213 0.73 24.60 1.08
C GLY A 213 -0.52 23.91 0.53
N ALA A 214 -0.67 23.83 -0.81
CA ALA A 214 -1.69 23.04 -1.48
C ALA A 214 -1.08 21.75 -2.07
N GLN A 215 -1.82 20.65 -2.00
CA GLN A 215 -1.42 19.37 -2.57
C GLN A 215 -2.59 18.75 -3.33
N ILE A 216 -2.30 18.16 -4.49
CA ILE A 216 -3.24 17.32 -5.25
C ILE A 216 -2.59 15.94 -5.37
N ASP A 217 -3.21 14.93 -4.79
CA ASP A 217 -2.63 13.59 -4.69
C ASP A 217 -2.68 12.84 -6.02
N LEU A 218 -3.66 13.13 -6.86
CA LEU A 218 -3.82 12.51 -8.18
C LEU A 218 -4.16 13.56 -9.24
N VAL A 219 -3.25 13.75 -10.19
CA VAL A 219 -3.42 14.60 -11.37
C VAL A 219 -3.34 13.71 -12.61
N ILE A 220 -4.33 13.78 -13.48
CA ILE A 220 -4.33 13.11 -14.78
C ILE A 220 -4.16 14.19 -15.86
N GLY A 221 -2.92 14.38 -16.30
CA GLY A 221 -2.59 15.30 -17.38
C GLY A 221 -2.91 14.66 -18.74
N ARG A 222 -3.81 15.25 -19.51
CA ARG A 222 -4.21 14.76 -20.83
C ARG A 222 -3.38 15.44 -21.91
N LYS A 223 -2.96 14.70 -22.94
CA LYS A 223 -2.20 15.26 -24.07
C LYS A 223 -3.09 15.78 -25.22
N ASP A 224 -4.39 15.54 -25.16
CA ASP A 224 -5.36 15.95 -26.15
C ASP A 224 -6.05 17.30 -25.82
N GLN A 225 -5.72 17.90 -24.69
CA GLN A 225 -6.15 19.24 -24.31
C GLN A 225 -4.91 20.11 -24.07
N THR A 226 -4.69 21.01 -24.98
CA THR A 226 -3.75 22.13 -24.90
C THR A 226 -4.42 23.33 -24.27
#